data_2e993e19c27a01823bcd76eda5dcb752
#
_entry.id   2e993e19c27a01823bcd76eda5dcb752
#
_cell.length_a   1.000
_cell.length_b   1.000
_cell.length_c   1.000
_cell.angle_alpha   90.00
_cell.angle_beta   90.00
_cell.angle_gamma   90.00
#
_symmetry.space_group_name_H-M   'P 1'
#
loop_
_entity.id
_entity.type
_entity.pdbx_description
1 polymer ?
#
loop_
_entity_poly.entity_id
_entity_poly.type
_entity_poly.pdbx_seq_one_letter_code
_entity_poly.pdbx_strand_id
1 'polypeptide(L)'
;MRCAIIGAGITGIAAARKLKELEWEPVLFDKGARPGGRLATRRLAGPGGQEAKFDSGAQFLTMRDSSFAASLQPLLEERIVREWHLGFANGEEKHPRYCGAAGMNSIVRSWAVGLTIHAAVRVEKIEAVGRGWRVMGEDFDAVILTAPVPQSLELIAAPDHAVLGRVAYDRCLAVLAIPVKPVTILGPASWRAFDDEPIAFIGDNRRKGISIEPAITIHATGTYSLEHWDDAHATAELLHAAGVEASATYLHRWKFAKATVLHPGRCYREPAGPPLVFAGDAFLEPRIEGAVLSGWAAAEAVTER
;
A
#
# COMPACT_ATOMS: atom_id res chain seq x y z
N MET A 1 -26.44 2.95 9.32
CA MET A 1 -25.37 3.14 10.31
C MET A 1 -24.16 3.75 9.62
N ARG A 2 -23.38 4.58 10.29
CA ARG A 2 -22.20 5.27 9.72
C ARG A 2 -20.91 4.69 10.28
N CYS A 3 -19.92 4.49 9.43
CA CYS A 3 -18.60 4.00 9.82
C CYS A 3 -17.50 4.95 9.34
N ALA A 4 -16.67 5.44 10.27
CA ALA A 4 -15.46 6.16 9.91
C ALA A 4 -14.34 5.17 9.60
N ILE A 5 -13.64 5.36 8.48
CA ILE A 5 -12.49 4.55 8.07
C ILE A 5 -11.27 5.46 8.02
N ILE A 6 -10.24 5.16 8.83
CA ILE A 6 -9.02 5.95 8.86
C ILE A 6 -7.97 5.31 7.98
N GLY A 7 -7.77 5.94 6.82
CA GLY A 7 -6.90 5.48 5.73
C GLY A 7 -7.68 5.11 4.47
N ALA A 8 -7.34 5.74 3.33
CA ALA A 8 -7.86 5.43 2.00
C ALA A 8 -6.81 4.65 1.15
N GLY A 9 -6.08 3.74 1.79
CA GLY A 9 -5.32 2.69 1.13
C GLY A 9 -6.24 1.58 0.62
N ILE A 10 -5.68 0.54 0.02
CA ILE A 10 -6.47 -0.56 -0.56
C ILE A 10 -7.36 -1.25 0.48
N THR A 11 -6.90 -1.40 1.73
CA THR A 11 -7.68 -1.97 2.84
C THR A 11 -8.91 -1.13 3.15
N GLY A 12 -8.74 0.19 3.35
CA GLY A 12 -9.84 1.09 3.67
C GLY A 12 -10.86 1.18 2.54
N ILE A 13 -10.41 1.21 1.29
CA ILE A 13 -11.28 1.19 0.12
C ILE A 13 -12.06 -0.13 0.02
N ALA A 14 -11.40 -1.28 0.27
CA ALA A 14 -12.06 -2.58 0.28
C ALA A 14 -13.12 -2.68 1.40
N ALA A 15 -12.77 -2.21 2.61
CA ALA A 15 -13.72 -2.15 3.73
C ALA A 15 -14.92 -1.25 3.42
N ALA A 16 -14.69 -0.06 2.83
CA ALA A 16 -15.77 0.86 2.47
C ALA A 16 -16.73 0.26 1.43
N ARG A 17 -16.21 -0.41 0.40
CA ARG A 17 -17.04 -1.09 -0.60
C ARG A 17 -17.89 -2.18 0.04
N LYS A 18 -17.27 -3.00 0.89
CA LYS A 18 -17.99 -4.07 1.61
C LYS A 18 -19.06 -3.52 2.56
N LEU A 19 -18.78 -2.42 3.27
CA LEU A 19 -19.77 -1.76 4.11
C LEU A 19 -20.97 -1.22 3.30
N LYS A 20 -20.76 -0.69 2.08
CA LYS A 20 -21.87 -0.29 1.21
C LYS A 20 -22.73 -1.47 0.79
N GLU A 21 -22.15 -2.63 0.53
CA GLU A 21 -22.89 -3.88 0.27
C GLU A 21 -23.74 -4.31 1.49
N LEU A 22 -23.27 -3.98 2.71
CA LEU A 22 -23.94 -4.24 3.98
C LEU A 22 -24.87 -3.09 4.42
N GLU A 23 -25.19 -2.15 3.50
CA GLU A 23 -26.08 -1.01 3.72
C GLU A 23 -25.61 -0.02 4.81
N TRP A 24 -24.30 0.05 5.04
CA TRP A 24 -23.67 1.07 5.88
C TRP A 24 -23.20 2.24 5.04
N GLU A 25 -23.06 3.40 5.69
CA GLU A 25 -22.50 4.63 5.12
C GLU A 25 -21.03 4.79 5.55
N PRO A 26 -20.05 4.35 4.74
CA PRO A 26 -18.64 4.56 5.05
C PRO A 26 -18.18 5.97 4.69
N VAL A 27 -17.41 6.58 5.57
CA VAL A 27 -16.71 7.86 5.36
C VAL A 27 -15.22 7.64 5.61
N LEU A 28 -14.39 7.88 4.59
CA LEU A 28 -12.95 7.68 4.69
C LEU A 28 -12.23 9.00 4.96
N PHE A 29 -11.23 8.96 5.83
CA PHE A 29 -10.31 10.07 6.10
C PHE A 29 -8.89 9.63 5.78
N ASP A 30 -8.18 10.39 4.93
CA ASP A 30 -6.79 10.07 4.57
C ASP A 30 -5.90 11.31 4.64
N LYS A 31 -4.73 11.17 5.27
CA LYS A 31 -3.73 12.24 5.34
C LYS A 31 -3.07 12.58 4.00
N GLY A 32 -3.11 11.64 3.07
CA GLY A 32 -2.59 11.83 1.70
C GLY A 32 -3.54 12.67 0.85
N ALA A 33 -2.98 13.45 -0.05
CA ALA A 33 -3.77 14.27 -0.98
C ALA A 33 -4.57 13.43 -2.00
N ARG A 34 -4.32 12.14 -2.09
CA ARG A 34 -5.01 11.19 -2.98
C ARG A 34 -5.06 9.81 -2.35
N PRO A 35 -6.14 9.04 -2.57
CA PRO A 35 -6.21 7.64 -2.17
C PRO A 35 -5.10 6.80 -2.79
N GLY A 36 -4.69 5.73 -2.10
CA GLY A 36 -3.73 4.77 -2.64
C GLY A 36 -2.74 4.22 -1.61
N GLY A 37 -2.31 5.03 -0.66
CA GLY A 37 -1.32 4.60 0.34
C GLY A 37 -0.07 4.01 -0.31
N ARG A 38 0.30 2.78 0.04
CA ARG A 38 1.47 2.07 -0.50
C ARG A 38 1.33 1.56 -1.94
N LEU A 39 0.18 1.70 -2.57
CA LEU A 39 -0.02 1.51 -4.01
C LEU A 39 0.19 2.83 -4.80
N ALA A 40 0.91 3.80 -4.24
CA ALA A 40 1.12 5.09 -4.86
C ALA A 40 1.92 5.00 -6.17
N THR A 41 1.40 5.61 -7.23
CA THR A 41 2.12 5.89 -8.47
C THR A 41 2.52 7.36 -8.48
N ARG A 42 3.83 7.63 -8.51
CA ARG A 42 4.42 8.96 -8.47
C ARG A 42 4.88 9.42 -9.84
N ARG A 43 5.10 10.72 -9.96
CA ARG A 43 5.59 11.35 -11.17
C ARG A 43 6.81 12.18 -10.84
N LEU A 44 7.78 12.16 -11.74
CA LEU A 44 8.99 12.94 -11.66
C LEU A 44 9.25 13.58 -13.02
N ALA A 45 9.47 14.89 -13.01
CA ALA A 45 9.85 15.61 -14.23
C ALA A 45 11.34 15.39 -14.52
N GLY A 46 11.67 15.03 -15.74
CA GLY A 46 13.03 15.01 -16.25
C GLY A 46 13.55 16.41 -16.60
N PRO A 47 14.86 16.54 -16.88
CA PRO A 47 15.48 17.81 -17.25
C PRO A 47 14.88 18.50 -18.47
N GLY A 48 14.31 17.73 -19.40
CA GLY A 48 13.61 18.23 -20.59
C GLY A 48 12.12 18.51 -20.38
N GLY A 49 11.60 18.46 -19.13
CA GLY A 49 10.20 18.69 -18.80
C GLY A 49 9.26 17.49 -19.06
N GLN A 50 9.77 16.37 -19.62
CA GLN A 50 9.01 15.15 -19.78
C GLN A 50 8.74 14.49 -18.42
N GLU A 51 7.56 13.87 -18.28
CA GLU A 51 7.12 13.27 -17.02
C GLU A 51 7.28 11.76 -17.05
N ALA A 52 8.09 11.22 -16.14
CA ALA A 52 8.22 9.80 -15.90
C ALA A 52 7.29 9.34 -14.75
N LYS A 53 6.72 8.13 -14.86
CA LYS A 53 5.82 7.54 -13.86
C LYS A 53 6.45 6.35 -13.18
N PHE A 54 6.21 6.25 -11.87
CA PHE A 54 6.83 5.23 -11.01
C PHE A 54 5.82 4.66 -10.03
N ASP A 55 5.68 3.35 -9.98
CA ASP A 55 5.11 2.71 -8.80
C ASP A 55 6.17 2.74 -7.70
N SER A 56 5.95 3.56 -6.68
CA SER A 56 6.94 3.82 -5.64
C SER A 56 6.88 2.85 -4.46
N GLY A 57 5.77 2.13 -4.31
CA GLY A 57 5.54 1.12 -3.28
C GLY A 57 5.32 -0.25 -3.91
N ALA A 58 4.14 -0.83 -3.73
CA ALA A 58 3.80 -2.12 -4.30
C ALA A 58 3.95 -2.15 -5.82
N GLN A 59 4.63 -3.17 -6.32
CA GLN A 59 4.97 -3.27 -7.75
C GLN A 59 3.99 -4.14 -8.53
N PHE A 60 3.37 -5.10 -7.87
CA PHE A 60 2.42 -6.05 -8.45
C PHE A 60 1.51 -6.63 -7.36
N LEU A 61 0.51 -7.37 -7.78
CA LEU A 61 -0.31 -8.22 -6.94
C LEU A 61 -0.35 -9.65 -7.52
N THR A 62 -0.70 -10.61 -6.68
CA THR A 62 -1.01 -11.99 -7.05
C THR A 62 -2.45 -12.27 -6.65
N MET A 63 -3.11 -13.21 -7.30
CA MET A 63 -4.49 -13.63 -7.01
C MET A 63 -4.45 -15.11 -6.61
N ARG A 64 -4.58 -15.41 -5.33
CA ARG A 64 -4.58 -16.77 -4.77
C ARG A 64 -5.93 -17.12 -4.16
N ASP A 65 -6.59 -16.13 -3.53
CA ASP A 65 -7.94 -16.25 -3.00
C ASP A 65 -8.97 -16.05 -4.12
N SER A 66 -9.95 -16.95 -4.23
CA SER A 66 -10.95 -16.92 -5.29
C SER A 66 -11.89 -15.71 -5.21
N SER A 67 -12.22 -15.25 -4.00
CA SER A 67 -13.07 -14.08 -3.79
C SER A 67 -12.34 -12.81 -4.18
N PHE A 68 -11.04 -12.72 -3.85
CA PHE A 68 -10.20 -11.61 -4.29
C PHE A 68 -10.05 -11.60 -5.82
N ALA A 69 -9.78 -12.75 -6.44
CA ALA A 69 -9.71 -12.87 -7.90
C ALA A 69 -11.02 -12.43 -8.56
N ALA A 70 -12.16 -12.88 -8.05
CA ALA A 70 -13.48 -12.49 -8.55
C ALA A 70 -13.72 -10.99 -8.43
N SER A 71 -13.25 -10.35 -7.34
CA SER A 71 -13.39 -8.90 -7.14
C SER A 71 -12.59 -8.05 -8.13
N LEU A 72 -11.53 -8.62 -8.71
CA LEU A 72 -10.70 -7.96 -9.71
C LEU A 72 -11.13 -8.25 -11.16
N GLN A 73 -12.04 -9.19 -11.36
CA GLN A 73 -12.50 -9.56 -12.70
C GLN A 73 -13.04 -8.37 -13.51
N PRO A 74 -13.89 -7.47 -12.97
CA PRO A 74 -14.31 -6.27 -13.71
C PRO A 74 -13.14 -5.37 -14.13
N LEU A 75 -12.10 -5.23 -13.28
CA LEU A 75 -10.93 -4.42 -13.60
C LEU A 75 -10.04 -5.06 -14.68
N LEU A 76 -10.04 -6.39 -14.78
CA LEU A 76 -9.36 -7.11 -15.87
C LEU A 76 -10.11 -6.90 -17.19
N GLU A 77 -11.43 -7.01 -17.19
CA GLU A 77 -12.29 -6.77 -18.36
C GLU A 77 -12.18 -5.34 -18.87
N GLU A 78 -12.17 -4.36 -17.97
CA GLU A 78 -11.96 -2.94 -18.27
C GLU A 78 -10.48 -2.59 -18.56
N ARG A 79 -9.57 -3.56 -18.49
CA ARG A 79 -8.13 -3.39 -18.68
C ARG A 79 -7.49 -2.37 -17.73
N ILE A 80 -8.07 -2.13 -16.58
CA ILE A 80 -7.48 -1.34 -15.48
C ILE A 80 -6.40 -2.16 -14.78
N VAL A 81 -6.63 -3.48 -14.63
CA VAL A 81 -5.64 -4.46 -14.20
C VAL A 81 -5.24 -5.31 -15.39
N ARG A 82 -3.98 -5.67 -15.46
CA ARG A 82 -3.47 -6.59 -16.48
C ARG A 82 -2.39 -7.51 -15.91
N GLU A 83 -2.21 -8.64 -16.53
CA GLU A 83 -1.05 -9.48 -16.27
C GLU A 83 0.22 -8.72 -16.68
N TRP A 84 1.23 -8.78 -15.83
CA TRP A 84 2.52 -8.17 -16.06
C TRP A 84 3.58 -9.22 -16.38
N HIS A 85 3.66 -10.29 -15.57
CA HIS A 85 4.69 -11.31 -15.71
C HIS A 85 4.25 -12.64 -15.10
N LEU A 86 4.73 -13.76 -15.68
CA LEU A 86 4.61 -15.11 -15.13
C LEU A 86 5.82 -15.42 -14.26
N GLY A 87 5.64 -15.58 -12.96
CA GLY A 87 6.64 -16.11 -12.04
C GLY A 87 7.83 -15.18 -11.73
N PHE A 88 8.84 -15.74 -11.06
CA PHE A 88 10.15 -15.14 -10.86
C PHE A 88 11.07 -15.44 -12.06
N ALA A 89 12.11 -14.60 -12.25
CA ALA A 89 13.07 -14.78 -13.34
C ALA A 89 13.84 -16.12 -13.24
N ASN A 90 13.90 -16.76 -12.08
CA ASN A 90 14.50 -18.08 -11.84
C ASN A 90 13.55 -19.27 -12.14
N GLY A 91 12.31 -19.02 -12.53
CA GLY A 91 11.36 -20.07 -12.97
C GLY A 91 10.70 -20.91 -11.86
N GLU A 92 10.96 -20.64 -10.60
CA GLU A 92 10.47 -21.47 -9.48
C GLU A 92 9.02 -21.23 -9.09
N GLU A 93 8.43 -20.08 -9.38
CA GLU A 93 7.03 -19.79 -9.09
C GLU A 93 6.28 -19.31 -10.34
N LYS A 94 5.29 -20.08 -10.79
CA LYS A 94 4.50 -19.80 -12.00
C LYS A 94 3.19 -19.05 -11.74
N HIS A 95 3.08 -18.34 -10.60
CA HIS A 95 1.88 -17.53 -10.37
C HIS A 95 1.94 -16.24 -11.18
N PRO A 96 0.89 -15.91 -11.94
CA PRO A 96 0.80 -14.65 -12.66
C PRO A 96 0.91 -13.45 -11.70
N ARG A 97 1.67 -12.45 -12.12
CA ARG A 97 1.73 -11.15 -11.44
C ARG A 97 0.97 -10.13 -12.23
N TYR A 98 0.12 -9.40 -11.55
CA TYR A 98 -0.75 -8.39 -12.14
C TYR A 98 -0.34 -7.00 -11.69
N CYS A 99 -0.56 -6.02 -12.54
CA CYS A 99 -0.36 -4.62 -12.22
C CYS A 99 -1.50 -3.75 -12.74
N GLY A 100 -1.62 -2.56 -12.18
CA GLY A 100 -2.49 -1.54 -12.75
C GLY A 100 -1.91 -1.02 -14.07
N ALA A 101 -2.71 -0.95 -15.11
CA ALA A 101 -2.27 -0.55 -16.46
C ALA A 101 -1.73 0.89 -16.51
N ALA A 102 -2.21 1.78 -15.65
CA ALA A 102 -1.72 3.15 -15.50
C ALA A 102 -0.89 3.36 -14.22
N GLY A 103 -0.39 2.26 -13.60
CA GLY A 103 0.28 2.18 -12.32
C GLY A 103 -0.61 1.56 -11.25
N MET A 104 -0.01 1.08 -10.16
CA MET A 104 -0.72 0.36 -9.09
C MET A 104 -1.85 1.18 -8.47
N ASN A 105 -1.71 2.51 -8.43
CA ASN A 105 -2.75 3.41 -7.92
C ASN A 105 -4.05 3.37 -8.74
N SER A 106 -4.01 2.98 -10.02
CA SER A 106 -5.22 2.90 -10.85
C SER A 106 -6.26 1.93 -10.29
N ILE A 107 -5.82 0.86 -9.64
CA ILE A 107 -6.69 -0.13 -8.97
C ILE A 107 -7.47 0.53 -7.83
N VAL A 108 -6.75 1.23 -6.95
CA VAL A 108 -7.37 1.92 -5.81
C VAL A 108 -8.32 3.02 -6.28
N ARG A 109 -7.92 3.79 -7.28
CA ARG A 109 -8.75 4.86 -7.84
C ARG A 109 -10.05 4.34 -8.45
N SER A 110 -10.00 3.23 -9.17
CA SER A 110 -11.21 2.62 -9.72
C SER A 110 -12.15 2.15 -8.60
N TRP A 111 -11.63 1.47 -7.59
CA TRP A 111 -12.45 1.02 -6.47
C TRP A 111 -12.96 2.16 -5.57
N ALA A 112 -12.30 3.32 -5.60
CA ALA A 112 -12.69 4.51 -4.82
C ALA A 112 -13.89 5.28 -5.42
N VAL A 113 -14.29 4.97 -6.66
CA VAL A 113 -15.41 5.64 -7.31
C VAL A 113 -16.70 5.44 -6.51
N GLY A 114 -17.40 6.54 -6.22
CA GLY A 114 -18.64 6.54 -5.45
C GLY A 114 -18.49 6.37 -3.93
N LEU A 115 -17.25 6.48 -3.40
CA LEU A 115 -16.99 6.54 -1.97
C LEU A 115 -16.79 7.98 -1.48
N THR A 116 -17.24 8.28 -0.28
CA THR A 116 -16.98 9.56 0.40
C THR A 116 -15.60 9.54 1.02
N ILE A 117 -14.66 10.33 0.50
CA ILE A 117 -13.26 10.36 0.94
C ILE A 117 -12.83 11.80 1.21
N HIS A 118 -12.46 12.09 2.45
CA HIS A 118 -11.81 13.32 2.86
C HIS A 118 -10.29 13.15 2.75
N ALA A 119 -9.74 13.52 1.59
CA ALA A 119 -8.31 13.50 1.33
C ALA A 119 -7.60 14.73 1.93
N ALA A 120 -6.29 14.63 2.18
CA ALA A 120 -5.47 15.63 2.87
C ALA A 120 -5.98 15.96 4.29
N VAL A 121 -6.72 15.05 4.92
CA VAL A 121 -7.24 15.17 6.28
C VAL A 121 -6.53 14.19 7.19
N ARG A 122 -5.74 14.71 8.13
CA ARG A 122 -5.09 13.91 9.16
C ARG A 122 -6.01 13.82 10.38
N VAL A 123 -6.49 12.63 10.68
CA VAL A 123 -7.12 12.34 11.98
C VAL A 123 -6.00 12.20 13.01
N GLU A 124 -6.07 12.94 14.10
CA GLU A 124 -5.08 12.89 15.18
C GLU A 124 -5.54 12.06 16.38
N LYS A 125 -6.85 11.98 16.58
CA LYS A 125 -7.48 11.18 17.63
C LYS A 125 -8.89 10.76 17.23
N ILE A 126 -9.36 9.68 17.85
CA ILE A 126 -10.77 9.28 17.87
C ILE A 126 -11.24 9.24 19.33
N GLU A 127 -12.48 9.59 19.58
CA GLU A 127 -13.02 9.69 20.94
C GLU A 127 -14.29 8.84 21.06
N ALA A 128 -14.35 7.95 22.07
CA ALA A 128 -15.57 7.22 22.37
C ALA A 128 -16.63 8.17 22.94
N VAL A 129 -17.82 8.16 22.35
CA VAL A 129 -18.96 9.01 22.77
C VAL A 129 -20.22 8.16 22.83
N GLY A 130 -20.71 7.90 24.04
CA GLY A 130 -21.84 7.02 24.22
C GLY A 130 -21.59 5.60 23.71
N ARG A 131 -22.34 5.18 22.68
CA ARG A 131 -22.19 3.87 22.05
C ARG A 131 -21.47 3.93 20.69
N GLY A 132 -20.89 5.07 20.35
CA GLY A 132 -20.21 5.32 19.08
C GLY A 132 -18.91 6.09 19.26
N TRP A 133 -18.45 6.69 18.18
CA TRP A 133 -17.18 7.39 18.07
C TRP A 133 -17.37 8.80 17.52
N ARG A 134 -16.58 9.75 18.00
CA ARG A 134 -16.40 11.06 17.39
C ARG A 134 -15.09 11.13 16.65
N VAL A 135 -15.17 11.43 15.35
CA VAL A 135 -14.02 11.59 14.46
C VAL A 135 -14.17 12.90 13.69
N MET A 136 -13.18 13.78 13.76
CA MET A 136 -13.20 15.10 13.10
C MET A 136 -14.46 15.94 13.38
N GLY A 137 -15.03 15.79 14.60
CA GLY A 137 -16.25 16.51 15.00
C GLY A 137 -17.56 15.86 14.59
N GLU A 138 -17.55 14.77 13.84
CA GLU A 138 -18.72 14.00 13.42
C GLU A 138 -18.87 12.71 14.23
N ASP A 139 -20.13 12.28 14.42
CA ASP A 139 -20.45 11.05 15.14
C ASP A 139 -20.65 9.86 14.19
N PHE A 140 -20.08 8.71 14.59
CA PHE A 140 -20.10 7.43 13.86
C PHE A 140 -20.46 6.28 14.77
N ASP A 141 -21.15 5.27 14.23
CA ASP A 141 -21.52 4.06 14.96
C ASP A 141 -20.32 3.12 15.15
N ALA A 142 -19.35 3.15 14.23
CA ALA A 142 -18.16 2.30 14.26
C ALA A 142 -16.95 3.02 13.65
N VAL A 143 -15.74 2.50 13.96
CA VAL A 143 -14.47 2.94 13.34
C VAL A 143 -13.67 1.76 12.85
N ILE A 144 -13.10 1.88 11.64
CA ILE A 144 -12.07 0.96 11.11
C ILE A 144 -10.77 1.73 10.92
N LEU A 145 -9.70 1.26 11.56
CA LEU A 145 -8.35 1.80 11.46
C LEU A 145 -7.54 0.97 10.46
N THR A 146 -7.16 1.56 9.32
CA THR A 146 -6.43 0.88 8.24
C THR A 146 -5.03 1.45 7.97
N ALA A 147 -4.62 2.41 8.79
CA ALA A 147 -3.22 2.85 8.80
C ALA A 147 -2.32 1.71 9.37
N PRO A 148 -1.00 1.73 9.12
CA PRO A 148 -0.08 0.82 9.81
C PRO A 148 -0.33 0.80 11.32
N VAL A 149 -0.32 -0.39 11.93
CA VAL A 149 -0.74 -0.58 13.32
C VAL A 149 -0.12 0.43 14.30
N PRO A 150 1.20 0.75 14.26
CA PRO A 150 1.75 1.76 15.15
C PRO A 150 1.10 3.15 15.00
N GLN A 151 0.74 3.54 13.78
CA GLN A 151 0.03 4.81 13.55
C GLN A 151 -1.43 4.76 13.99
N SER A 152 -2.07 3.61 13.88
CA SER A 152 -3.44 3.41 14.34
C SER A 152 -3.55 3.46 15.86
N LEU A 153 -2.56 2.92 16.58
CA LEU A 153 -2.50 2.96 18.04
C LEU A 153 -2.34 4.38 18.59
N GLU A 154 -1.68 5.28 17.84
CA GLU A 154 -1.53 6.69 18.22
C GLU A 154 -2.89 7.44 18.25
N LEU A 155 -3.93 6.90 17.61
CA LEU A 155 -5.25 7.56 17.49
C LEU A 155 -6.18 7.27 18.68
N ILE A 156 -5.85 6.31 19.52
CA ILE A 156 -6.68 5.85 20.64
C ILE A 156 -6.00 6.11 21.98
N ALA A 157 -6.82 6.41 22.98
CA ALA A 157 -6.33 6.76 24.32
C ALA A 157 -5.94 5.55 25.20
N ALA A 158 -6.07 4.31 24.71
CA ALA A 158 -5.84 3.10 25.50
C ALA A 158 -4.38 2.62 25.42
N PRO A 159 -3.72 2.41 26.56
CA PRO A 159 -2.28 2.26 26.60
C PRO A 159 -1.74 0.86 26.35
N ASP A 160 -2.54 -0.20 26.40
CA ASP A 160 -1.99 -1.56 26.40
C ASP A 160 -2.66 -2.48 25.36
N HIS A 161 -2.13 -2.42 24.15
CA HIS A 161 -2.46 -3.36 23.09
C HIS A 161 -1.33 -4.40 22.94
N ALA A 162 -1.15 -5.26 23.95
CA ALA A 162 -0.07 -6.24 23.98
C ALA A 162 0.01 -7.12 22.72
N VAL A 163 -1.13 -7.39 22.07
CA VAL A 163 -1.20 -8.16 20.82
C VAL A 163 -0.81 -7.30 19.62
N LEU A 164 -1.40 -6.12 19.48
CA LEU A 164 -1.13 -5.20 18.36
C LEU A 164 0.25 -4.55 18.47
N GLY A 165 0.74 -4.32 19.68
CA GLY A 165 2.07 -3.77 19.94
C GLY A 165 3.23 -4.66 19.47
N ARG A 166 2.98 -5.95 19.18
CA ARG A 166 3.97 -6.87 18.61
C ARG A 166 4.12 -6.75 17.11
N VAL A 167 3.15 -6.11 16.42
CA VAL A 167 3.20 -5.95 14.97
C VAL A 167 4.38 -5.06 14.59
N ALA A 168 5.23 -5.56 13.70
CA ALA A 168 6.43 -4.87 13.26
C ALA A 168 6.46 -4.71 11.74
N TYR A 169 7.20 -3.71 11.29
CA TYR A 169 7.36 -3.39 9.87
C TYR A 169 8.82 -3.09 9.55
N ASP A 170 9.27 -3.57 8.41
CA ASP A 170 10.48 -3.07 7.79
C ASP A 170 10.27 -1.66 7.23
N ARG A 171 11.37 -0.92 7.19
CA ARG A 171 11.49 0.32 6.40
C ARG A 171 11.88 -0.01 4.96
N CYS A 172 11.65 0.94 4.05
CA CYS A 172 12.19 0.85 2.70
C CYS A 172 12.55 2.24 2.17
N LEU A 173 13.80 2.40 1.79
CA LEU A 173 14.26 3.51 0.97
C LEU A 173 13.95 3.15 -0.49
N ALA A 174 13.09 3.93 -1.13
CA ALA A 174 12.69 3.72 -2.51
C ALA A 174 13.24 4.85 -3.39
N VAL A 175 14.22 4.53 -4.22
CA VAL A 175 14.78 5.48 -5.21
C VAL A 175 13.99 5.37 -6.50
N LEU A 176 13.45 6.51 -6.94
CA LEU A 176 12.84 6.69 -8.24
C LEU A 176 13.86 7.42 -9.13
N ALA A 177 14.25 6.85 -10.24
CA ALA A 177 15.32 7.37 -11.08
C ALA A 177 14.93 7.43 -12.56
N ILE A 178 15.23 8.54 -13.22
CA ILE A 178 15.18 8.66 -14.69
C ILE A 178 16.57 8.33 -15.21
N PRO A 179 16.80 7.13 -15.73
CA PRO A 179 18.14 6.71 -16.17
C PRO A 179 18.51 7.40 -17.48
N VAL A 180 19.80 7.75 -17.62
CA VAL A 180 20.37 8.32 -18.87
C VAL A 180 20.82 7.25 -19.86
N LYS A 181 20.95 5.99 -19.39
CA LYS A 181 21.36 4.82 -20.18
C LYS A 181 20.47 3.62 -19.87
N PRO A 182 20.37 2.61 -20.74
CA PRO A 182 19.70 1.37 -20.45
C PRO A 182 20.26 0.69 -19.19
N VAL A 183 19.38 0.19 -18.32
CA VAL A 183 19.76 -0.47 -17.06
C VAL A 183 20.08 -1.94 -17.34
N THR A 184 21.34 -2.30 -17.27
CA THR A 184 21.83 -3.62 -17.69
C THR A 184 21.59 -4.73 -16.68
N ILE A 185 21.51 -4.42 -15.37
CA ILE A 185 21.29 -5.39 -14.29
C ILE A 185 19.96 -6.16 -14.44
N LEU A 186 18.98 -5.59 -15.15
CA LEU A 186 17.70 -6.22 -15.44
C LEU A 186 17.77 -7.21 -16.61
N GLY A 187 18.80 -7.12 -17.48
CA GLY A 187 18.83 -7.89 -18.72
C GLY A 187 17.56 -7.67 -19.56
N PRO A 188 16.93 -8.73 -20.09
CA PRO A 188 15.67 -8.64 -20.83
C PRO A 188 14.44 -8.44 -19.94
N ALA A 189 14.54 -8.66 -18.62
CA ALA A 189 13.41 -8.58 -17.69
C ALA A 189 12.97 -7.14 -17.41
N SER A 190 11.72 -6.95 -17.07
CA SER A 190 11.20 -5.65 -16.61
C SER A 190 11.37 -5.40 -15.11
N TRP A 191 11.84 -6.40 -14.37
CA TRP A 191 12.11 -6.34 -12.93
C TRP A 191 13.04 -7.47 -12.49
N ARG A 192 13.65 -7.28 -11.32
CA ARG A 192 14.46 -8.29 -10.62
C ARG A 192 14.33 -8.11 -9.11
N ALA A 193 14.16 -9.21 -8.38
CA ALA A 193 14.32 -9.28 -6.94
C ALA A 193 15.74 -9.76 -6.61
N PHE A 194 16.25 -9.37 -5.45
CA PHE A 194 17.57 -9.71 -4.97
C PHE A 194 17.45 -10.21 -3.52
N ASP A 195 18.35 -11.10 -3.16
CA ASP A 195 18.47 -11.59 -1.78
C ASP A 195 19.66 -10.94 -1.07
N ASP A 196 20.43 -10.10 -1.79
CA ASP A 196 21.65 -9.45 -1.31
C ASP A 196 21.46 -7.95 -1.04
N GLU A 197 22.18 -7.44 -0.03
CA GLU A 197 22.27 -6.01 0.27
C GLU A 197 22.99 -5.25 -0.87
N PRO A 198 22.65 -3.98 -1.12
CA PRO A 198 21.64 -3.17 -0.40
C PRO A 198 20.25 -3.17 -1.06
N ILE A 199 20.06 -3.91 -2.16
CA ILE A 199 18.88 -3.83 -3.02
C ILE A 199 18.01 -5.07 -2.84
N ALA A 200 16.71 -4.85 -2.55
CA ALA A 200 15.70 -5.91 -2.54
C ALA A 200 15.01 -6.08 -3.89
N PHE A 201 14.81 -4.98 -4.63
CA PHE A 201 14.03 -5.02 -5.87
C PHE A 201 14.40 -3.87 -6.80
N ILE A 202 14.45 -4.17 -8.11
CA ILE A 202 14.51 -3.16 -9.17
C ILE A 202 13.39 -3.42 -10.16
N GLY A 203 12.65 -2.37 -10.57
CA GLY A 203 11.61 -2.43 -11.59
C GLY A 203 11.75 -1.33 -12.62
N ASP A 204 11.61 -1.70 -13.89
CA ASP A 204 11.57 -0.78 -15.03
C ASP A 204 10.11 -0.46 -15.35
N ASN A 205 9.66 0.72 -14.97
CA ASN A 205 8.28 1.17 -15.15
C ASN A 205 7.93 1.44 -16.62
N ARG A 206 8.92 1.71 -17.49
CA ARG A 206 8.70 1.82 -18.93
C ARG A 206 8.43 0.44 -19.53
N ARG A 207 9.26 -0.56 -19.23
CA ARG A 207 9.02 -1.95 -19.65
C ARG A 207 7.78 -2.55 -19.02
N LYS A 208 7.45 -2.13 -17.79
CA LYS A 208 6.18 -2.42 -17.14
C LYS A 208 4.99 -1.77 -17.87
N GLY A 209 5.21 -0.78 -18.73
CA GLY A 209 4.19 -0.13 -19.56
C GLY A 209 3.36 0.94 -18.84
N ILE A 210 3.83 1.45 -17.70
CA ILE A 210 3.15 2.53 -16.96
C ILE A 210 3.79 3.91 -17.18
N SER A 211 5.04 3.94 -17.67
CA SER A 211 5.76 5.16 -18.04
C SER A 211 6.12 5.14 -19.53
N ILE A 212 5.96 6.26 -20.21
CA ILE A 212 6.46 6.47 -21.57
C ILE A 212 7.97 6.74 -21.51
N GLU A 213 8.38 7.57 -20.55
CA GLU A 213 9.77 7.90 -20.30
C GLU A 213 10.48 6.79 -19.54
N PRO A 214 11.82 6.65 -19.69
CA PRO A 214 12.61 5.75 -18.85
C PRO A 214 12.38 6.01 -17.37
N ALA A 215 12.10 4.98 -16.60
CA ALA A 215 11.71 5.13 -15.20
C ALA A 215 12.05 3.86 -14.41
N ILE A 216 12.97 3.96 -13.47
CA ILE A 216 13.43 2.85 -12.64
C ILE A 216 13.03 3.09 -11.19
N THR A 217 12.42 2.10 -10.57
CA THR A 217 12.20 2.05 -9.12
C THR A 217 13.18 1.06 -8.51
N ILE A 218 13.94 1.51 -7.50
CA ILE A 218 14.85 0.69 -6.70
C ILE A 218 14.31 0.67 -5.27
N HIS A 219 14.06 -0.51 -4.72
CA HIS A 219 13.75 -0.70 -3.32
C HIS A 219 14.97 -1.27 -2.60
N ALA A 220 15.41 -0.58 -1.58
CA ALA A 220 16.44 -1.10 -0.68
C ALA A 220 15.86 -2.19 0.23
N THR A 221 16.73 -3.05 0.76
CA THR A 221 16.38 -4.02 1.80
C THR A 221 15.95 -3.31 3.09
N GLY A 222 15.30 -4.05 3.99
CA GLY A 222 14.88 -3.54 5.30
C GLY A 222 16.08 -3.13 6.16
N THR A 223 17.13 -3.97 6.17
CA THR A 223 18.37 -3.74 6.92
C THR A 223 19.07 -2.47 6.46
N TYR A 224 19.40 -2.38 5.17
CA TYR A 224 20.00 -1.18 4.60
C TYR A 224 19.15 0.06 4.88
N SER A 225 17.84 -0.04 4.69
CA SER A 225 16.93 1.08 4.90
C SER A 225 16.86 1.56 6.35
N LEU A 226 17.05 0.65 7.32
CA LEU A 226 17.09 0.99 8.74
C LEU A 226 18.40 1.74 9.07
N GLU A 227 19.53 1.22 8.60
CA GLU A 227 20.87 1.75 8.88
C GLU A 227 21.12 3.10 8.20
N HIS A 228 20.63 3.28 6.97
CA HIS A 228 20.84 4.47 6.14
C HIS A 228 19.62 5.39 6.03
N TRP A 229 18.69 5.31 7.03
CA TRP A 229 17.41 6.04 6.95
C TRP A 229 17.54 7.54 6.74
N ASP A 230 18.49 8.16 7.42
CA ASP A 230 18.76 9.61 7.36
C ASP A 230 20.06 9.95 6.62
N ASP A 231 20.68 8.94 5.98
CA ASP A 231 21.92 9.13 5.23
C ASP A 231 21.65 9.89 3.91
N ALA A 232 22.35 10.98 3.72
CA ALA A 232 22.29 11.79 2.51
C ALA A 232 22.89 11.08 1.27
N HIS A 233 23.77 10.09 1.48
CA HIS A 233 24.45 9.35 0.43
C HIS A 233 23.67 8.11 -0.03
N ALA A 234 22.64 7.66 0.71
CA ALA A 234 21.89 6.45 0.42
C ALA A 234 21.37 6.37 -1.03
N THR A 235 20.93 7.49 -1.61
CA THR A 235 20.49 7.53 -3.00
C THR A 235 21.62 7.20 -3.97
N ALA A 236 22.81 7.78 -3.78
CA ALA A 236 23.97 7.57 -4.65
C ALA A 236 24.48 6.13 -4.54
N GLU A 237 24.52 5.58 -3.34
CA GLU A 237 24.93 4.20 -3.09
C GLU A 237 23.98 3.18 -3.76
N LEU A 238 22.66 3.37 -3.62
CA LEU A 238 21.66 2.50 -4.25
C LEU A 238 21.71 2.59 -5.79
N LEU A 239 21.94 3.79 -6.36
CA LEU A 239 22.12 3.96 -7.79
C LEU A 239 23.42 3.27 -8.27
N HIS A 240 24.51 3.41 -7.52
CA HIS A 240 25.79 2.75 -7.83
C HIS A 240 25.65 1.23 -7.79
N ALA A 241 25.04 0.68 -6.73
CA ALA A 241 24.79 -0.76 -6.60
C ALA A 241 23.88 -1.30 -7.73
N ALA A 242 22.92 -0.50 -8.19
CA ALA A 242 22.06 -0.84 -9.32
C ALA A 242 22.72 -0.65 -10.69
N GLY A 243 23.89 -0.04 -10.77
CA GLY A 243 24.53 0.35 -12.04
C GLY A 243 23.70 1.38 -12.82
N VAL A 244 22.99 2.28 -12.12
CA VAL A 244 22.09 3.27 -12.72
C VAL A 244 22.73 4.66 -12.65
N GLU A 245 22.96 5.27 -13.81
CA GLU A 245 23.26 6.68 -13.95
C GLU A 245 21.96 7.42 -14.26
N ALA A 246 21.59 8.42 -13.45
CA ALA A 246 20.29 9.08 -13.55
C ALA A 246 20.40 10.58 -13.78
N SER A 247 19.51 11.13 -14.60
CA SER A 247 19.36 12.58 -14.84
C SER A 247 18.47 13.26 -13.80
N ALA A 248 17.58 12.53 -13.16
CA ALA A 248 16.77 13.01 -12.05
C ALA A 248 16.43 11.85 -11.10
N THR A 249 16.37 12.16 -9.81
CA THR A 249 16.07 11.17 -8.77
C THR A 249 15.12 11.74 -7.72
N TYR A 250 14.39 10.84 -7.07
CA TYR A 250 13.59 11.14 -5.90
C TYR A 250 13.70 9.99 -4.90
N LEU A 251 14.07 10.29 -3.65
CA LEU A 251 14.11 9.31 -2.56
C LEU A 251 12.81 9.36 -1.77
N HIS A 252 12.06 8.28 -1.78
CA HIS A 252 10.89 8.11 -0.93
C HIS A 252 11.22 7.18 0.25
N ARG A 253 10.82 7.61 1.44
CA ARG A 253 11.03 6.87 2.69
C ARG A 253 9.74 6.22 3.17
N TRP A 254 9.62 4.91 3.02
CA TRP A 254 8.52 4.13 3.57
C TRP A 254 8.86 3.67 5.00
N LYS A 255 8.36 4.37 6.02
CA LYS A 255 8.61 4.03 7.44
C LYS A 255 7.97 2.67 7.83
N PHE A 256 6.86 2.33 7.21
CA PHE A 256 6.11 1.09 7.43
C PHE A 256 5.87 0.42 6.06
N ALA A 257 6.94 -0.12 5.47
CA ALA A 257 6.91 -0.62 4.10
C ALA A 257 6.24 -2.00 4.01
N LYS A 258 6.73 -2.96 4.77
CA LYS A 258 6.28 -4.34 4.76
C LYS A 258 6.14 -4.83 6.20
N ALA A 259 4.99 -5.40 6.54
CA ALA A 259 4.80 -6.04 7.85
C ALA A 259 5.66 -7.32 7.93
N THR A 260 6.42 -7.45 9.02
CA THR A 260 7.35 -8.56 9.30
C THR A 260 6.91 -9.41 10.47
N VAL A 261 6.26 -8.80 11.46
CA VAL A 261 5.55 -9.51 12.53
C VAL A 261 4.06 -9.22 12.37
N LEU A 262 3.28 -10.26 12.12
CA LEU A 262 1.88 -10.17 11.76
C LEU A 262 0.96 -10.48 12.95
N HIS A 263 -0.23 -9.90 12.93
CA HIS A 263 -1.35 -10.39 13.71
C HIS A 263 -1.92 -11.66 13.05
N PRO A 264 -2.25 -12.73 13.80
CA PRO A 264 -2.68 -14.01 13.22
C PRO A 264 -4.08 -14.00 12.60
N GLY A 265 -4.94 -13.05 12.98
CA GLY A 265 -6.30 -12.90 12.44
C GLY A 265 -6.33 -11.95 11.24
N ARG A 266 -7.40 -12.02 10.47
CA ARG A 266 -7.63 -11.12 9.31
C ARG A 266 -7.93 -9.68 9.71
N CYS A 267 -8.39 -9.43 10.91
CA CYS A 267 -8.55 -8.13 11.54
C CYS A 267 -8.47 -8.31 13.06
N TYR A 268 -8.43 -7.22 13.81
CA TYR A 268 -8.57 -7.23 15.26
C TYR A 268 -9.71 -6.30 15.65
N ARG A 269 -10.73 -6.84 16.31
CA ARG A 269 -11.82 -6.08 16.89
C ARG A 269 -11.53 -5.83 18.36
N GLU A 270 -11.66 -4.58 18.79
CA GLU A 270 -11.55 -4.22 20.19
C GLU A 270 -12.68 -4.88 20.99
N PRO A 271 -12.37 -5.64 22.06
CA PRO A 271 -13.37 -6.42 22.78
C PRO A 271 -14.31 -5.57 23.64
N ALA A 272 -13.92 -4.33 23.94
CA ALA A 272 -14.68 -3.44 24.83
C ALA A 272 -14.96 -2.08 24.18
N GLY A 273 -16.07 -1.47 24.54
CA GLY A 273 -16.47 -0.15 24.03
C GLY A 273 -17.25 -0.21 22.71
N PRO A 274 -17.41 0.93 22.05
CA PRO A 274 -18.04 0.98 20.73
C PRO A 274 -17.23 0.23 19.68
N PRO A 275 -17.85 -0.27 18.57
CA PRO A 275 -17.14 -1.05 17.57
C PRO A 275 -15.91 -0.33 17.00
N LEU A 276 -14.74 -0.92 17.22
CA LEU A 276 -13.44 -0.48 16.72
C LEU A 276 -12.68 -1.67 16.15
N VAL A 277 -12.26 -1.57 14.91
CA VAL A 277 -11.54 -2.66 14.22
C VAL A 277 -10.27 -2.15 13.58
N PHE A 278 -9.19 -2.90 13.76
CA PHE A 278 -7.90 -2.69 13.08
C PHE A 278 -7.78 -3.67 11.90
N ALA A 279 -7.35 -3.17 10.77
CA ALA A 279 -7.18 -3.94 9.54
C ALA A 279 -5.99 -3.45 8.72
N GLY A 280 -5.49 -4.29 7.83
CA GLY A 280 -4.39 -3.94 6.94
C GLY A 280 -3.56 -5.15 6.54
N ASP A 281 -2.45 -4.91 5.86
CA ASP A 281 -1.49 -5.91 5.43
C ASP A 281 -0.70 -6.59 6.57
N ALA A 282 -0.81 -6.08 7.78
CA ALA A 282 -0.24 -6.72 8.97
C ALA A 282 -1.15 -7.81 9.57
N PHE A 283 -2.31 -8.05 8.97
CA PHE A 283 -3.28 -9.04 9.42
C PHE A 283 -3.30 -10.23 8.48
N LEU A 284 -2.74 -11.35 8.95
CA LEU A 284 -2.61 -12.65 8.30
C LEU A 284 -1.56 -12.67 7.16
N GLU A 285 -1.57 -11.73 6.22
CA GLU A 285 -0.69 -11.75 5.05
C GLU A 285 -0.19 -10.35 4.63
N PRO A 286 1.15 -10.16 4.48
CA PRO A 286 1.72 -8.85 4.14
C PRO A 286 1.72 -8.62 2.61
N ARG A 287 0.56 -8.77 1.97
CA ARG A 287 0.32 -8.63 0.53
C ARG A 287 -0.92 -7.79 0.24
N ILE A 288 -1.08 -7.33 -1.00
CA ILE A 288 -2.27 -6.58 -1.44
C ILE A 288 -3.54 -7.40 -1.23
N GLU A 289 -3.50 -8.68 -1.59
CA GLU A 289 -4.60 -9.62 -1.37
C GLU A 289 -4.98 -9.71 0.10
N GLY A 290 -4.00 -9.97 0.99
CA GLY A 290 -4.23 -10.00 2.43
C GLY A 290 -4.79 -8.68 2.97
N ALA A 291 -4.33 -7.54 2.46
CA ALA A 291 -4.84 -6.22 2.83
C ALA A 291 -6.30 -6.01 2.43
N VAL A 292 -6.74 -6.54 1.27
CA VAL A 292 -8.14 -6.50 0.83
C VAL A 292 -9.00 -7.42 1.67
N LEU A 293 -8.58 -8.68 1.87
CA LEU A 293 -9.28 -9.65 2.70
C LEU A 293 -9.44 -9.17 4.15
N SER A 294 -8.40 -8.49 4.67
CA SER A 294 -8.46 -7.83 5.97
C SER A 294 -9.50 -6.71 6.01
N GLY A 295 -9.60 -5.92 4.96
CA GLY A 295 -10.61 -4.88 4.84
C GLY A 295 -12.04 -5.42 4.83
N TRP A 296 -12.29 -6.53 4.12
CA TRP A 296 -13.60 -7.20 4.11
C TRP A 296 -13.94 -7.77 5.48
N ALA A 297 -12.99 -8.47 6.12
CA ALA A 297 -13.18 -9.00 7.46
C ALA A 297 -13.47 -7.89 8.49
N ALA A 298 -12.82 -6.74 8.37
CA ALA A 298 -13.09 -5.60 9.25
C ALA A 298 -14.50 -5.02 9.04
N ALA A 299 -14.97 -4.94 7.79
CA ALA A 299 -16.34 -4.51 7.48
C ALA A 299 -17.39 -5.46 8.08
N GLU A 300 -17.15 -6.75 8.00
CA GLU A 300 -18.02 -7.76 8.62
C GLU A 300 -17.99 -7.63 10.16
N ALA A 301 -16.79 -7.54 10.74
CA ALA A 301 -16.60 -7.46 12.18
C ALA A 301 -17.27 -6.25 12.84
N VAL A 302 -17.36 -5.08 12.18
CA VAL A 302 -18.08 -3.92 12.76
C VAL A 302 -19.59 -4.07 12.71
N THR A 303 -20.13 -4.97 11.87
CA THR A 303 -21.56 -5.21 11.73
C THR A 303 -22.08 -6.30 12.68
N GLU A 304 -21.19 -7.14 13.22
CA GLU A 304 -21.53 -8.12 14.25
C GLU A 304 -21.94 -7.42 15.56
N ARG A 305 -23.06 -7.83 16.14
CA ARG A 305 -23.63 -7.26 17.39
C ARG A 305 -23.07 -7.96 18.62
#